data_4aa7fa0b04af5ba2c9f3d0aed6eea3a8
#
_entry.id   4aa7fa0b04af5ba2c9f3d0aed6eea3a8
#
_cell.length_a   1.000
_cell.length_b   1.000
_cell.length_c   1.000
_cell.angle_alpha   90.00
_cell.angle_beta   90.00
_cell.angle_gamma   90.00
#
_symmetry.space_group_name_H-M   'P 1'
#
loop_
_entity.id
_entity.type
_entity.pdbx_description
1 polymer ?
#
loop_
_entity_poly.entity_id
_entity_poly.type
_entity_poly.pdbx_seq_one_letter_code
_entity_poly.pdbx_strand_id
1 'polypeptide(L)'
;KHSKHCIAGKLVDSNKWVRPVANDSGAELSTQQIKYKNPYGKFLTKTLQIIKFTYLKHVPLINQPENYLIDDQVWKQNYSINESEINDYLDMPSDLWGSEDRVSYNEILNKKIVIKQSLYIVKVDNFKLYKNSSNKRRASFNYNKVPYDLAVTDPFFEKNFSRINELQNILCISLGEEYRGSCFKLVAAIY
;
A
#
# COMPACT_ATOMS: atom_id res chain seq x y z
N LYS A 1 13.99 -13.59 -6.81
CA LYS A 1 13.59 -12.69 -5.69
C LYS A 1 13.90 -11.28 -6.14
N HIS A 2 12.87 -10.50 -6.41
CA HIS A 2 13.04 -9.11 -6.79
C HIS A 2 13.47 -8.33 -5.54
N SER A 3 14.66 -7.71 -5.59
CA SER A 3 15.19 -6.80 -4.55
C SER A 3 14.56 -5.40 -4.68
N LYS A 4 13.31 -5.32 -5.12
CA LYS A 4 12.58 -4.09 -5.34
C LYS A 4 11.45 -3.94 -4.32
N HIS A 5 11.10 -2.69 -4.03
CA HIS A 5 10.17 -2.34 -2.97
C HIS A 5 9.13 -1.36 -3.48
N CYS A 6 7.86 -1.68 -3.22
CA CYS A 6 6.77 -0.75 -3.37
C CYS A 6 6.54 -0.05 -2.03
N ILE A 7 6.65 1.27 -2.00
CA ILE A 7 6.42 2.11 -0.83
C ILE A 7 5.34 3.12 -1.17
N ALA A 8 4.47 3.38 -0.21
CA ALA A 8 3.52 4.45 -0.28
C ALA A 8 3.28 5.02 1.12
N GLY A 9 2.81 6.23 1.19
CA GLY A 9 2.49 6.90 2.43
C GLY A 9 1.52 8.06 2.20
N LYS A 10 1.06 8.66 3.27
CA LYS A 10 0.24 9.86 3.23
C LYS A 10 1.05 11.09 3.62
N LEU A 11 0.84 12.20 2.93
CA LEU A 11 1.41 13.48 3.30
C LEU A 11 0.86 13.92 4.66
N VAL A 12 1.74 14.35 5.55
CA VAL A 12 1.39 14.71 6.94
C VAL A 12 0.41 15.89 6.99
N ASP A 13 0.54 16.85 6.06
CA ASP A 13 -0.22 18.10 6.04
C ASP A 13 -1.60 17.97 5.35
N SER A 14 -1.76 17.04 4.42
CA SER A 14 -2.96 16.95 3.57
C SER A 14 -3.63 15.59 3.55
N ASN A 15 -3.02 14.60 4.18
CA ASN A 15 -3.48 13.21 4.20
C ASN A 15 -3.62 12.56 2.80
N LYS A 16 -3.03 13.18 1.76
CA LYS A 16 -3.05 12.68 0.39
C LYS A 16 -2.01 11.58 0.19
N TRP A 17 -2.37 10.56 -0.57
CA TRP A 17 -1.45 9.51 -0.91
C TRP A 17 -0.32 9.96 -1.82
N VAL A 18 0.86 9.45 -1.56
CA VAL A 18 2.08 9.58 -2.37
C VAL A 18 2.73 8.22 -2.50
N ARG A 19 3.07 7.85 -3.71
CA ARG A 19 3.82 6.64 -4.04
C ARG A 19 5.15 7.06 -4.70
N PRO A 20 6.28 6.99 -3.98
CA PRO A 20 7.59 7.19 -4.55
C PRO A 20 7.92 6.10 -5.57
N VAL A 21 8.39 6.50 -6.76
CA VAL A 21 8.74 5.60 -7.86
C VAL A 21 10.13 5.92 -8.42
N ALA A 22 10.79 4.91 -9.02
CA ALA A 22 12.16 5.02 -9.48
C ALA A 22 12.30 5.64 -10.88
N ASN A 23 11.22 5.69 -11.67
CA ASN A 23 11.20 6.28 -13.02
C ASN A 23 9.79 6.69 -13.44
N ASP A 24 9.69 7.29 -14.61
CA ASP A 24 8.43 7.81 -15.18
C ASP A 24 7.37 6.72 -15.47
N SER A 25 7.78 5.46 -15.61
CA SER A 25 6.86 4.34 -15.80
C SER A 25 6.32 3.73 -14.49
N GLY A 26 6.63 4.33 -13.34
CA GLY A 26 6.14 3.87 -12.04
C GLY A 26 6.90 2.69 -11.44
N ALA A 27 8.16 2.44 -11.89
CA ALA A 27 8.92 1.30 -11.40
C ALA A 27 9.19 1.35 -9.89
N GLU A 28 9.19 0.17 -9.28
CA GLU A 28 9.50 -0.04 -7.87
C GLU A 28 10.91 0.45 -7.49
N LEU A 29 11.09 0.84 -6.23
CA LEU A 29 12.35 1.32 -5.68
C LEU A 29 13.32 0.17 -5.36
N SER A 30 14.60 0.41 -5.56
CA SER A 30 15.67 -0.49 -5.09
C SER A 30 15.82 -0.41 -3.56
N THR A 31 16.44 -1.43 -2.97
CA THR A 31 16.79 -1.44 -1.54
C THR A 31 17.66 -0.23 -1.15
N GLN A 32 18.45 0.31 -2.06
CA GLN A 32 19.27 1.49 -1.76
C GLN A 32 18.44 2.77 -1.70
N GLN A 33 17.47 2.92 -2.59
CA GLN A 33 16.59 4.11 -2.65
C GLN A 33 15.64 4.24 -1.46
N ILE A 34 15.26 3.11 -0.83
CA ILE A 34 14.38 3.12 0.35
C ILE A 34 15.11 3.30 1.68
N LYS A 35 16.42 3.53 1.66
CA LYS A 35 17.17 3.81 2.89
C LYS A 35 16.98 5.26 3.32
N TYR A 36 16.75 5.43 4.61
CA TYR A 36 16.78 6.74 5.24
C TYR A 36 17.98 6.88 6.17
N LYS A 37 18.31 8.14 6.48
CA LYS A 37 19.33 8.52 7.48
C LYS A 37 18.63 9.20 8.67
N ASN A 38 19.11 8.87 9.87
CA ASN A 38 18.82 9.59 11.10
C ASN A 38 20.13 9.74 11.93
N PRO A 39 20.11 10.34 13.12
CA PRO A 39 21.33 10.51 13.94
C PRO A 39 22.05 9.20 14.31
N TYR A 40 21.35 8.07 14.26
CA TYR A 40 21.88 6.74 14.65
C TYR A 40 22.42 5.94 13.46
N GLY A 41 22.26 6.42 12.22
CA GLY A 41 22.78 5.73 11.04
C GLY A 41 21.86 5.71 9.84
N LYS A 42 22.05 4.69 8.96
CA LYS A 42 21.24 4.44 7.77
C LYS A 42 20.45 3.15 7.95
N PHE A 43 19.15 3.20 7.70
CA PHE A 43 18.23 2.08 7.92
C PHE A 43 17.25 1.95 6.75
N LEU A 44 16.63 0.78 6.62
CA LEU A 44 15.53 0.57 5.68
C LEU A 44 14.24 1.18 6.23
N THR A 45 13.49 1.83 5.35
CA THR A 45 12.16 2.37 5.68
C THR A 45 11.21 1.25 6.11
N LYS A 46 10.43 1.53 7.15
CA LYS A 46 9.41 0.65 7.72
C LYS A 46 8.07 1.37 7.74
N THR A 47 6.99 0.62 7.92
CA THR A 47 5.65 1.18 8.17
C THR A 47 5.64 2.06 9.43
N LEU A 48 4.70 2.99 9.49
CA LEU A 48 4.50 3.95 10.61
C LEU A 48 5.64 4.95 10.84
N GLN A 49 6.58 5.08 9.90
CA GLN A 49 7.63 6.09 9.98
C GLN A 49 7.25 7.34 9.20
N ILE A 50 7.53 8.52 9.79
CA ILE A 50 7.44 9.81 9.11
C ILE A 50 8.76 10.05 8.40
N ILE A 51 8.74 9.94 7.08
CA ILE A 51 9.91 10.03 6.21
C ILE A 51 9.84 11.32 5.39
N LYS A 52 10.91 12.08 5.40
CA LYS A 52 11.10 13.23 4.51
C LYS A 52 11.94 12.81 3.32
N PHE A 53 11.39 12.98 2.13
CA PHE A 53 12.09 12.80 0.86
C PHE A 53 11.72 13.89 -0.13
N THR A 54 12.50 14.05 -1.19
CA THR A 54 12.25 14.98 -2.29
C THR A 54 11.79 14.20 -3.51
N TYR A 55 10.84 14.75 -4.23
CA TYR A 55 10.44 14.24 -5.55
C TYR A 55 10.72 15.27 -6.64
N LEU A 56 10.98 14.79 -7.85
CA LEU A 56 11.27 15.60 -9.01
C LEU A 56 10.00 16.08 -9.71
N LYS A 57 9.04 15.17 -9.91
CA LYS A 57 7.78 15.46 -10.58
C LYS A 57 6.71 14.41 -10.27
N HIS A 58 5.45 14.79 -10.46
CA HIS A 58 4.32 13.87 -10.47
C HIS A 58 4.31 13.08 -11.79
N VAL A 59 4.21 11.76 -11.72
CA VAL A 59 4.25 10.84 -12.87
C VAL A 59 3.09 9.83 -12.78
N PRO A 60 1.83 10.32 -12.85
CA PRO A 60 0.66 9.48 -12.62
C PRO A 60 0.51 8.42 -13.72
N LEU A 61 0.17 7.21 -13.28
CA LEU A 61 -0.36 6.18 -14.16
C LEU A 61 -1.88 6.15 -14.03
N ILE A 62 -2.57 5.64 -15.06
CA ILE A 62 -4.03 5.60 -15.08
C ILE A 62 -4.62 4.77 -13.93
N ASN A 63 -3.87 3.77 -13.45
CA ASN A 63 -4.22 2.89 -12.33
C ASN A 63 -3.47 3.22 -11.03
N GLN A 64 -2.52 4.17 -11.05
CA GLN A 64 -1.71 4.61 -9.91
C GLN A 64 -1.46 6.13 -10.01
N PRO A 65 -2.49 6.95 -9.76
CA PRO A 65 -2.39 8.40 -9.96
C PRO A 65 -1.48 9.13 -8.96
N GLU A 66 -1.14 8.50 -7.83
CA GLU A 66 -0.32 9.08 -6.77
C GLU A 66 1.19 8.85 -6.94
N ASN A 67 1.66 8.45 -8.12
CA ASN A 67 3.08 8.21 -8.38
C ASN A 67 3.89 9.51 -8.48
N TYR A 68 5.00 9.58 -7.74
CA TYR A 68 5.97 10.68 -7.77
C TYR A 68 7.38 10.14 -7.98
N LEU A 69 8.03 10.62 -9.04
CA LEU A 69 9.44 10.29 -9.31
C LEU A 69 10.32 10.92 -8.23
N ILE A 70 11.10 10.08 -7.53
CA ILE A 70 12.03 10.57 -6.50
C ILE A 70 13.34 11.06 -7.13
N ASP A 71 14.05 11.91 -6.37
CA ASP A 71 15.45 12.24 -6.65
C ASP A 71 16.39 11.19 -6.04
N ASP A 72 17.70 11.38 -6.20
CA ASP A 72 18.73 10.49 -5.68
C ASP A 72 19.15 10.82 -4.23
N GLN A 73 18.45 11.74 -3.56
CA GLN A 73 18.79 12.13 -2.21
C GLN A 73 18.40 11.06 -1.19
N VAL A 74 19.24 10.90 -0.18
CA VAL A 74 18.95 9.99 0.94
C VAL A 74 17.79 10.54 1.75
N TRP A 75 16.77 9.74 1.95
CA TRP A 75 15.61 10.08 2.78
C TRP A 75 16.02 10.35 4.23
N LYS A 76 15.22 11.11 4.95
CA LYS A 76 15.41 11.41 6.36
C LYS A 76 14.22 10.93 7.17
N GLN A 77 14.46 10.25 8.27
CA GLN A 77 13.42 9.89 9.21
C GLN A 77 13.40 10.90 10.37
N ASN A 78 12.23 11.46 10.64
CA ASN A 78 12.05 12.39 11.76
C ASN A 78 11.43 11.68 12.97
N TYR A 79 10.29 11.01 12.77
CA TYR A 79 9.48 10.39 13.81
C TYR A 79 8.91 9.06 13.34
N SER A 80 8.28 8.34 14.28
CA SER A 80 7.36 7.24 13.99
C SER A 80 6.06 7.52 14.71
N ILE A 81 4.94 7.21 14.09
CA ILE A 81 3.63 7.21 14.75
C ILE A 81 3.40 5.88 15.46
N ASN A 82 2.56 5.88 16.49
CA ASN A 82 2.13 4.67 17.16
C ASN A 82 1.06 3.95 16.35
N GLU A 83 0.91 2.63 16.57
CA GLU A 83 -0.14 1.86 15.89
C GLU A 83 -1.56 2.42 16.15
N SER A 84 -1.81 2.98 17.33
CA SER A 84 -3.10 3.60 17.68
C SER A 84 -3.44 4.84 16.84
N GLU A 85 -2.42 5.59 16.38
CA GLU A 85 -2.61 6.80 15.57
C GLU A 85 -3.00 6.47 14.12
N ILE A 86 -2.93 5.20 13.69
CA ILE A 86 -3.31 4.81 12.32
C ILE A 86 -4.80 5.12 12.03
N ASN A 87 -5.64 5.20 13.07
CA ASN A 87 -7.04 5.59 12.92
C ASN A 87 -7.23 7.00 12.32
N ASP A 88 -6.28 7.91 12.53
CA ASP A 88 -6.32 9.28 12.01
C ASP A 88 -6.04 9.32 10.49
N TYR A 89 -5.55 8.22 9.94
CA TYR A 89 -5.19 8.07 8.53
C TYR A 89 -6.17 7.21 7.73
N LEU A 90 -7.31 6.82 8.30
CA LEU A 90 -8.31 6.01 7.61
C LEU A 90 -8.86 6.73 6.39
N ASP A 91 -9.01 5.98 5.30
CA ASP A 91 -9.83 6.35 4.15
C ASP A 91 -11.24 5.76 4.33
N MET A 92 -12.24 6.44 3.79
CA MET A 92 -13.62 5.97 3.83
C MET A 92 -14.22 5.91 2.41
N PRO A 93 -13.66 5.09 1.50
CA PRO A 93 -14.26 4.91 0.18
C PRO A 93 -15.60 4.17 0.28
N SER A 94 -16.50 4.37 -0.67
CA SER A 94 -17.75 3.63 -0.75
C SER A 94 -17.53 2.13 -0.96
N ASP A 95 -16.48 1.76 -1.70
CA ASP A 95 -16.06 0.40 -1.99
C ASP A 95 -14.55 0.36 -2.30
N LEU A 96 -14.00 -0.83 -2.45
CA LEU A 96 -12.60 -1.06 -2.80
C LEU A 96 -12.46 -1.33 -4.30
N TRP A 97 -12.83 -0.36 -5.14
CA TRP A 97 -12.86 -0.47 -6.62
C TRP A 97 -13.74 -1.65 -7.10
N GLY A 98 -14.96 -1.80 -6.54
CA GLY A 98 -15.89 -2.91 -6.80
C GLY A 98 -15.68 -4.12 -5.88
N SER A 99 -16.50 -5.16 -6.05
CA SER A 99 -16.58 -6.34 -5.17
C SER A 99 -15.54 -7.43 -5.45
N GLU A 100 -15.01 -7.47 -6.68
CA GLU A 100 -14.09 -8.53 -7.11
C GLU A 100 -12.67 -8.36 -6.49
N ASP A 101 -11.81 -9.38 -6.63
CA ASP A 101 -10.41 -9.32 -6.18
C ASP A 101 -9.49 -8.52 -7.13
N ARG A 102 -10.03 -8.02 -8.23
CA ARG A 102 -9.31 -7.29 -9.28
C ARG A 102 -10.20 -6.29 -10.00
N VAL A 103 -9.55 -5.41 -10.75
CA VAL A 103 -10.20 -4.47 -11.67
C VAL A 103 -9.68 -4.74 -13.08
N SER A 104 -10.57 -4.77 -14.07
CA SER A 104 -10.20 -4.92 -15.48
C SER A 104 -9.37 -3.71 -15.94
N TYR A 105 -8.14 -3.94 -16.40
CA TYR A 105 -7.29 -2.85 -16.90
C TYR A 105 -7.90 -2.19 -18.15
N ASN A 106 -8.57 -2.98 -19.00
CA ASN A 106 -9.28 -2.45 -20.18
C ASN A 106 -10.43 -1.49 -19.78
N GLU A 107 -11.13 -1.75 -18.69
CA GLU A 107 -12.18 -0.82 -18.19
C GLU A 107 -11.58 0.46 -17.63
N ILE A 108 -10.39 0.40 -17.02
CA ILE A 108 -9.65 1.59 -16.59
C ILE A 108 -9.18 2.40 -17.82
N LEU A 109 -8.59 1.74 -18.83
CA LEU A 109 -8.15 2.39 -20.06
C LEU A 109 -9.31 3.10 -20.80
N ASN A 110 -10.46 2.45 -20.87
CA ASN A 110 -11.67 2.99 -21.51
C ASN A 110 -12.44 3.97 -20.60
N LYS A 111 -11.89 4.34 -19.43
CA LYS A 111 -12.50 5.25 -18.44
C LYS A 111 -13.89 4.83 -17.95
N LYS A 112 -14.24 3.55 -18.06
CA LYS A 112 -15.44 2.99 -17.43
C LYS A 112 -15.27 2.93 -15.91
N ILE A 113 -14.06 2.66 -15.45
CA ILE A 113 -13.66 2.73 -14.04
C ILE A 113 -12.54 3.76 -13.94
N VAL A 114 -12.75 4.77 -13.09
CA VAL A 114 -11.76 5.84 -12.84
C VAL A 114 -11.09 5.59 -11.50
N ILE A 115 -9.79 5.37 -11.52
CA ILE A 115 -8.99 5.19 -10.31
C ILE A 115 -8.55 6.57 -9.82
N LYS A 116 -9.21 7.07 -8.77
CA LYS A 116 -8.85 8.36 -8.14
C LYS A 116 -7.67 8.24 -7.21
N GLN A 117 -7.48 7.08 -6.60
CA GLN A 117 -6.31 6.66 -5.83
C GLN A 117 -6.23 5.13 -5.85
N SER A 118 -5.03 4.59 -5.78
CA SER A 118 -4.78 3.14 -5.84
C SER A 118 -4.47 2.54 -4.48
N LEU A 119 -4.65 3.30 -3.41
CA LEU A 119 -4.36 2.89 -2.03
C LEU A 119 -5.48 3.36 -1.11
N TYR A 120 -5.87 2.50 -0.18
CA TYR A 120 -6.79 2.81 0.91
C TYR A 120 -6.29 2.21 2.22
N ILE A 121 -6.30 2.99 3.30
CA ILE A 121 -6.25 2.46 4.67
C ILE A 121 -7.68 2.39 5.18
N VAL A 122 -8.18 1.19 5.44
CA VAL A 122 -9.57 0.96 5.82
C VAL A 122 -9.67 0.09 7.07
N LYS A 123 -10.66 0.37 7.90
CA LYS A 123 -11.07 -0.52 8.99
C LYS A 123 -12.08 -1.53 8.45
N VAL A 124 -11.90 -2.80 8.78
CA VAL A 124 -12.68 -3.91 8.23
C VAL A 124 -13.33 -4.76 9.31
N ASP A 125 -14.37 -5.50 8.94
CA ASP A 125 -15.06 -6.43 9.81
C ASP A 125 -14.74 -7.89 9.45
N ASN A 126 -14.92 -8.82 10.38
CA ASN A 126 -14.75 -10.26 10.17
C ASN A 126 -13.39 -10.66 9.59
N PHE A 127 -12.35 -9.93 9.98
CA PHE A 127 -11.01 -10.10 9.46
C PHE A 127 -10.41 -11.45 9.85
N LYS A 128 -9.85 -12.17 8.86
CA LYS A 128 -9.14 -13.43 9.05
C LYS A 128 -7.91 -13.47 8.17
N LEU A 129 -6.77 -13.88 8.72
CA LEU A 129 -5.57 -14.24 7.98
C LEU A 129 -5.49 -15.75 7.84
N TYR A 130 -5.05 -16.23 6.69
CA TYR A 130 -4.85 -17.67 6.48
C TYR A 130 -3.89 -17.95 5.31
N LYS A 131 -3.46 -19.18 5.20
CA LYS A 131 -2.78 -19.72 4.02
C LYS A 131 -3.73 -20.69 3.32
N ASN A 132 -3.92 -20.50 2.03
CA ASN A 132 -4.78 -21.39 1.25
C ASN A 132 -4.09 -22.76 0.98
N SER A 133 -4.78 -23.68 0.30
CA SER A 133 -4.26 -25.01 -0.04
C SER A 133 -2.94 -25.01 -0.82
N SER A 134 -2.65 -23.93 -1.54
CA SER A 134 -1.38 -23.71 -2.25
C SER A 134 -0.34 -22.94 -1.41
N ASN A 135 -0.53 -22.85 -0.09
CA ASN A 135 0.32 -22.12 0.85
C ASN A 135 0.49 -20.60 0.52
N LYS A 136 -0.46 -20.01 -0.20
CA LYS A 136 -0.47 -18.59 -0.50
C LYS A 136 -1.14 -17.82 0.64
N ARG A 137 -0.54 -16.69 1.02
CA ARG A 137 -1.03 -15.78 2.07
C ARG A 137 -2.30 -15.09 1.61
N ARG A 138 -3.35 -15.15 2.40
CA ARG A 138 -4.68 -14.60 2.11
C ARG A 138 -5.23 -13.87 3.32
N ALA A 139 -6.09 -12.89 3.04
CA ALA A 139 -6.91 -12.20 4.03
C ALA A 139 -8.37 -12.18 3.56
N SER A 140 -9.28 -12.69 4.39
CA SER A 140 -10.72 -12.52 4.16
C SER A 140 -11.28 -11.51 5.16
N PHE A 141 -12.18 -10.64 4.71
CA PHE A 141 -12.79 -9.59 5.52
C PHE A 141 -14.04 -9.03 4.85
N ASN A 142 -14.81 -8.25 5.59
CA ASN A 142 -15.91 -7.46 5.04
C ASN A 142 -15.54 -5.96 5.09
N TYR A 143 -15.82 -5.24 4.01
CA TYR A 143 -15.78 -3.79 3.99
C TYR A 143 -17.11 -3.26 3.44
N ASN A 144 -17.79 -2.38 4.20
CA ASN A 144 -19.14 -1.89 3.88
C ASN A 144 -20.12 -3.02 3.50
N LYS A 145 -20.12 -4.13 4.24
CA LYS A 145 -20.94 -5.36 4.05
C LYS A 145 -20.57 -6.16 2.79
N VAL A 146 -19.59 -5.74 2.01
CA VAL A 146 -19.08 -6.51 0.86
C VAL A 146 -17.97 -7.43 1.33
N PRO A 147 -18.06 -8.76 1.06
CA PRO A 147 -16.99 -9.70 1.39
C PRO A 147 -15.84 -9.60 0.39
N TYR A 148 -14.61 -9.66 0.91
CA TYR A 148 -13.39 -9.70 0.12
C TYR A 148 -12.51 -10.87 0.58
N ASP A 149 -11.78 -11.44 -0.35
CA ASP A 149 -10.70 -12.39 -0.11
C ASP A 149 -9.52 -12.02 -1.01
N LEU A 150 -8.48 -11.45 -0.41
CA LEU A 150 -7.37 -10.84 -1.14
C LEU A 150 -6.03 -11.50 -0.82
N ALA A 151 -5.11 -11.46 -1.78
CA ALA A 151 -3.72 -11.87 -1.55
C ALA A 151 -3.03 -10.87 -0.61
N VAL A 152 -2.18 -11.38 0.30
CA VAL A 152 -1.42 -10.56 1.25
C VAL A 152 0.03 -10.48 0.81
N THR A 153 0.50 -9.25 0.60
CA THR A 153 1.89 -8.92 0.27
C THR A 153 2.66 -8.29 1.43
N ASP A 154 1.99 -8.06 2.57
CA ASP A 154 2.62 -7.55 3.79
C ASP A 154 3.85 -8.40 4.16
N PRO A 155 5.06 -7.80 4.23
CA PRO A 155 6.27 -8.52 4.62
C PRO A 155 6.21 -9.06 6.07
N PHE A 156 5.35 -8.48 6.92
CA PHE A 156 5.17 -8.89 8.31
C PHE A 156 4.03 -9.90 8.50
N PHE A 157 3.53 -10.51 7.43
CA PHE A 157 2.43 -11.48 7.49
C PHE A 157 2.60 -12.53 8.61
N GLU A 158 3.76 -13.18 8.72
CA GLU A 158 3.97 -14.24 9.71
C GLU A 158 3.89 -13.71 11.16
N LYS A 159 4.41 -12.50 11.39
CA LYS A 159 4.28 -11.83 12.68
C LYS A 159 2.83 -11.47 12.97
N ASN A 160 2.12 -10.90 12.00
CA ASN A 160 0.72 -10.51 12.14
C ASN A 160 -0.19 -11.74 12.28
N PHE A 161 0.11 -12.82 11.58
CA PHE A 161 -0.63 -14.08 11.69
C PHE A 161 -0.56 -14.67 13.11
N SER A 162 0.60 -14.59 13.79
CA SER A 162 0.75 -15.03 15.18
C SER A 162 0.06 -14.12 16.21
N ARG A 163 -0.27 -12.88 15.84
CA ARG A 163 -0.87 -11.84 16.71
C ARG A 163 -2.26 -11.40 16.25
N ILE A 164 -2.99 -12.25 15.52
CA ILE A 164 -4.25 -11.87 14.86
C ILE A 164 -5.27 -11.24 15.81
N ASN A 165 -5.34 -11.69 17.06
CA ASN A 165 -6.28 -11.19 18.06
C ASN A 165 -5.89 -9.83 18.65
N GLU A 166 -4.66 -9.35 18.40
CA GLU A 166 -4.14 -8.05 18.86
C GLU A 166 -4.24 -6.97 17.80
N LEU A 167 -4.60 -7.33 16.57
CA LEU A 167 -4.66 -6.41 15.43
C LEU A 167 -5.90 -5.52 15.50
N GLN A 168 -5.77 -4.29 15.01
CA GLN A 168 -6.85 -3.31 15.00
C GLN A 168 -7.89 -3.53 13.88
N ASN A 169 -7.74 -4.58 13.06
CA ASN A 169 -8.53 -4.81 11.84
C ASN A 169 -8.44 -3.63 10.85
N ILE A 170 -7.29 -3.00 10.78
CA ILE A 170 -7.01 -1.93 9.83
C ILE A 170 -6.05 -2.48 8.78
N LEU A 171 -6.43 -2.33 7.51
CA LEU A 171 -5.69 -2.84 6.36
C LEU A 171 -5.31 -1.71 5.41
N CYS A 172 -4.08 -1.75 4.88
CA CYS A 172 -3.74 -1.00 3.69
C CYS A 172 -4.02 -1.87 2.46
N ILE A 173 -5.02 -1.49 1.68
CA ILE A 173 -5.37 -2.15 0.42
C ILE A 173 -4.73 -1.38 -0.73
N SER A 174 -4.00 -2.08 -1.60
CA SER A 174 -3.36 -1.52 -2.78
C SER A 174 -3.92 -2.15 -4.04
N LEU A 175 -4.24 -1.33 -5.04
CA LEU A 175 -4.46 -1.77 -6.40
C LEU A 175 -3.08 -1.93 -7.07
N GLY A 176 -2.77 -3.15 -7.48
CA GLY A 176 -1.49 -3.49 -8.09
C GLY A 176 -1.33 -2.96 -9.51
N GLU A 177 -0.14 -3.17 -10.06
CA GLU A 177 0.14 -2.93 -11.48
C GLU A 177 -0.69 -3.85 -12.37
N GLU A 178 -0.78 -3.49 -13.66
CA GLU A 178 -1.41 -4.35 -14.64
C GLU A 178 -0.66 -5.68 -14.75
N TYR A 179 -1.41 -6.76 -14.64
CA TYR A 179 -0.93 -8.12 -14.89
C TYR A 179 -2.01 -8.94 -15.60
N ARG A 180 -1.72 -9.36 -16.83
CA ARG A 180 -2.63 -10.16 -17.68
C ARG A 180 -4.02 -9.54 -17.84
N GLY A 181 -4.07 -8.24 -18.11
CA GLY A 181 -5.30 -7.49 -18.34
C GLY A 181 -6.06 -7.08 -17.07
N SER A 182 -5.49 -7.26 -15.90
CA SER A 182 -6.12 -6.94 -14.62
C SER A 182 -5.18 -6.24 -13.65
N CYS A 183 -5.72 -5.32 -12.83
CA CYS A 183 -5.06 -4.81 -11.63
C CYS A 183 -5.62 -5.54 -10.41
N PHE A 184 -4.78 -6.33 -9.72
CA PHE A 184 -5.20 -7.09 -8.55
C PHE A 184 -5.23 -6.22 -7.30
N LYS A 185 -6.21 -6.44 -6.45
CA LYS A 185 -6.28 -5.84 -5.11
C LYS A 185 -5.44 -6.68 -4.15
N LEU A 186 -4.61 -6.01 -3.35
CA LEU A 186 -3.65 -6.66 -2.47
C LEU A 186 -3.76 -6.06 -1.07
N VAL A 187 -3.65 -6.88 -0.04
CA VAL A 187 -3.41 -6.38 1.33
C VAL A 187 -1.92 -6.12 1.47
N ALA A 188 -1.53 -4.85 1.43
CA ALA A 188 -0.14 -4.42 1.43
C ALA A 188 0.45 -4.23 2.84
N ALA A 189 -0.39 -3.88 3.82
CA ALA A 189 -0.01 -3.81 5.24
C ALA A 189 -1.21 -4.11 6.14
N ILE A 190 -0.93 -4.57 7.36
CA ILE A 190 -1.90 -4.96 8.39
C ILE A 190 -1.48 -4.29 9.69
N TYR A 191 -2.44 -3.65 10.39
CA TYR A 191 -2.24 -2.91 11.64
C TYR A 191 -3.15 -3.40 12.76
#